data_22e449c94ec09ca492bb8eb070150e24
#
_entry.id   22e449c94ec09ca492bb8eb070150e24
#
_cell.length_a   1.000
_cell.length_b   1.000
_cell.length_c   1.000
_cell.angle_alpha   90.00
_cell.angle_beta   90.00
_cell.angle_gamma   90.00
#
_symmetry.space_group_name_H-M   'P 1'
#
loop_
_entity.id
_entity.type
_entity.pdbx_description
1 polymer ?
#
loop_
_entity_poly.entity_id
_entity_poly.type
_entity_poly.pdbx_seq_one_letter_code
_entity_poly.pdbx_strand_id
1 'polypeptide(L)'
;MVHKALHGSAWRELDYLFVENVGNLVCPAVYDLGQSVNVVALSVTEGEDKPLKYPVMFRKADLVLLTKIDLLPHLDLDLAALEDGLARVMPVPRVIRLSARSGDGVASWLAWLEERRSVLAAQARAGRAGHGHPHEHV
;
A
#
# COMPACT_ATOMS: atom_id res chain seq x y z
N MET A 1 -9.58 -1.91 18.08
CA MET A 1 -10.65 -1.16 17.39
C MET A 1 -11.00 -1.72 16.02
N VAL A 2 -10.01 -1.89 15.13
CA VAL A 2 -10.27 -2.46 13.80
C VAL A 2 -10.83 -3.87 13.91
N HIS A 3 -10.28 -4.70 14.75
CA HIS A 3 -10.78 -6.03 15.03
C HIS A 3 -12.25 -6.05 15.43
N LYS A 4 -12.62 -5.16 16.34
CA LYS A 4 -13.98 -5.10 16.85
C LYS A 4 -14.96 -4.63 15.77
N ALA A 5 -14.54 -3.69 14.93
CA ALA A 5 -15.35 -3.21 13.81
C ALA A 5 -15.57 -4.32 12.76
N LEU A 6 -14.59 -5.19 12.53
CA LEU A 6 -14.67 -6.24 11.55
C LEU A 6 -15.49 -7.45 12.00
N HIS A 7 -15.61 -7.68 13.30
CA HIS A 7 -16.29 -8.85 13.84
C HIS A 7 -17.77 -8.95 13.46
N GLY A 8 -18.46 -7.83 13.38
CA GLY A 8 -19.89 -7.82 13.11
C GLY A 8 -20.28 -7.71 11.64
N SER A 9 -19.33 -7.74 10.71
CA SER A 9 -19.59 -7.51 9.31
C SER A 9 -19.25 -8.72 8.45
N ALA A 10 -19.83 -8.77 7.24
CA ALA A 10 -19.58 -9.83 6.26
C ALA A 10 -18.28 -9.58 5.46
N TRP A 11 -17.28 -8.98 6.07
CA TRP A 11 -16.04 -8.59 5.40
C TRP A 11 -15.30 -9.79 4.80
N ARG A 12 -15.50 -10.99 5.35
CA ARG A 12 -14.86 -12.21 4.84
C ARG A 12 -15.31 -12.62 3.45
N GLU A 13 -16.46 -12.12 3.01
CA GLU A 13 -16.98 -12.36 1.67
C GLU A 13 -16.47 -11.35 0.65
N LEU A 14 -15.73 -10.35 1.09
CA LEU A 14 -15.18 -9.31 0.22
C LEU A 14 -13.90 -9.77 -0.45
N ASP A 15 -13.70 -9.36 -1.69
CA ASP A 15 -12.42 -9.54 -2.39
C ASP A 15 -11.36 -8.57 -1.86
N TYR A 16 -11.79 -7.36 -1.50
CA TYR A 16 -10.91 -6.31 -1.00
C TYR A 16 -11.53 -5.62 0.20
N LEU A 17 -10.71 -5.33 1.17
CA LEU A 17 -11.06 -4.48 2.29
C LEU A 17 -9.97 -3.42 2.44
N PHE A 18 -10.37 -2.16 2.33
CA PHE A 18 -9.46 -1.03 2.53
C PHE A 18 -9.67 -0.45 3.91
N VAL A 19 -8.58 -0.34 4.65
CA VAL A 19 -8.57 0.36 5.94
C VAL A 19 -7.77 1.62 5.77
N GLU A 20 -8.44 2.76 5.82
CA GLU A 20 -7.80 4.06 5.66
C GLU A 20 -7.43 4.62 7.02
N ASN A 21 -6.19 5.04 7.16
CA ASN A 21 -5.73 5.78 8.31
C ASN A 21 -5.85 7.28 8.04
N VAL A 22 -6.20 8.02 9.08
CA VAL A 22 -6.33 9.47 9.00
C VAL A 22 -4.98 10.10 8.65
N GLY A 23 -5.01 11.08 7.79
CA GLY A 23 -3.93 11.72 7.07
C GLY A 23 -2.73 12.25 7.83
N ASN A 24 -2.15 11.48 8.71
CA ASN A 24 -0.91 11.78 9.39
C ASN A 24 0.16 10.77 8.99
N LEU A 25 1.19 11.22 8.30
CA LEU A 25 2.25 10.38 7.78
C LEU A 25 3.07 9.69 8.87
N VAL A 26 3.02 10.18 10.10
CA VAL A 26 3.84 9.64 11.21
C VAL A 26 3.09 8.54 11.97
N CYS A 27 1.85 8.80 12.36
CA CYS A 27 1.10 7.88 13.23
C CYS A 27 0.82 6.51 12.61
N PRO A 28 0.38 6.40 11.35
CA PRO A 28 0.11 5.08 10.76
C PRO A 28 1.36 4.20 10.64
N ALA A 29 2.54 4.80 10.54
CA ALA A 29 3.79 4.06 10.41
C ALA A 29 4.19 3.30 11.68
N VAL A 30 3.63 3.68 12.83
CA VAL A 30 3.97 3.10 14.14
C VAL A 30 3.08 1.92 14.50
N TYR A 31 1.88 1.84 13.91
CA TYR A 31 0.88 0.84 14.29
C TYR A 31 0.74 -0.24 13.23
N ASP A 32 0.76 -1.49 13.68
CA ASP A 32 0.40 -2.65 12.86
C ASP A 32 -1.07 -2.97 13.14
N LEU A 33 -1.89 -2.89 12.10
CA LEU A 33 -3.31 -3.18 12.17
C LEU A 33 -3.67 -4.58 11.67
N GLY A 34 -2.67 -5.41 11.38
CA GLY A 34 -2.88 -6.75 10.87
C GLY A 34 -3.23 -6.80 9.38
N GLN A 35 -3.00 -5.72 8.65
CA GLN A 35 -3.29 -5.66 7.23
C GLN A 35 -2.33 -6.54 6.42
N SER A 36 -2.82 -7.05 5.29
CA SER A 36 -2.02 -7.90 4.39
C SER A 36 -1.02 -7.10 3.57
N VAL A 37 -1.34 -5.84 3.26
CA VAL A 37 -0.57 -4.98 2.37
C VAL A 37 -0.66 -3.55 2.86
N ASN A 38 0.46 -2.83 2.79
CA ASN A 38 0.52 -1.41 3.10
C ASN A 38 0.69 -0.60 1.81
N VAL A 39 -0.24 0.29 1.54
CA VAL A 39 -0.16 1.22 0.41
C VAL A 39 -0.13 2.64 0.96
N VAL A 40 0.85 3.42 0.52
CA VAL A 40 0.94 4.84 0.86
C VAL A 40 0.50 5.65 -0.33
N ALA A 41 -0.52 6.47 -0.15
CA ALA A 41 -0.93 7.45 -1.15
C ALA A 41 -0.25 8.78 -0.84
N LEU A 42 0.59 9.22 -1.76
CA LEU A 42 1.34 10.47 -1.64
C LEU A 42 0.95 11.39 -2.80
N SER A 43 0.33 12.50 -2.48
CA SER A 43 0.02 13.50 -3.50
C SER A 43 1.28 14.23 -3.95
N VAL A 44 1.40 14.49 -5.25
CA VAL A 44 2.54 15.28 -5.78
C VAL A 44 2.56 16.70 -5.21
N THR A 45 1.47 17.16 -4.60
CA THR A 45 1.41 18.47 -3.95
C THR A 45 2.10 18.52 -2.60
N GLU A 46 2.51 17.36 -2.06
CA GLU A 46 3.14 17.29 -0.73
C GLU A 46 4.62 17.67 -0.71
N GLY A 47 5.27 17.70 -1.87
CA GLY A 47 6.69 18.04 -1.99
C GLY A 47 7.60 16.81 -2.07
N GLU A 48 8.80 17.01 -2.67
CA GLU A 48 9.75 15.92 -2.93
C GLU A 48 10.51 15.45 -1.69
N ASP A 49 10.43 16.16 -0.58
CA ASP A 49 11.17 15.85 0.64
C ASP A 49 10.49 14.82 1.57
N LYS A 50 9.22 14.52 1.32
CA LYS A 50 8.43 13.67 2.21
C LYS A 50 9.02 12.29 2.48
N PRO A 51 9.53 11.56 1.47
CA PRO A 51 10.11 10.24 1.74
C PRO A 51 11.28 10.26 2.71
N LEU A 52 12.15 11.26 2.59
CA LEU A 52 13.32 11.39 3.45
C LEU A 52 12.96 11.95 4.82
N LYS A 53 11.87 12.72 4.90
CA LYS A 53 11.39 13.31 6.13
C LYS A 53 10.61 12.32 7.00
N TYR A 54 9.88 11.39 6.38
CA TYR A 54 9.07 10.40 7.07
C TYR A 54 9.42 8.97 6.60
N PRO A 55 10.68 8.54 6.77
CA PRO A 55 11.16 7.31 6.14
C PRO A 55 10.47 6.04 6.67
N VAL A 56 10.02 6.03 7.92
CA VAL A 56 9.42 4.83 8.52
C VAL A 56 8.17 4.39 7.77
N MET A 57 7.32 5.34 7.40
CA MET A 57 6.09 5.06 6.67
C MET A 57 6.38 4.43 5.30
N PHE A 58 7.32 5.00 4.57
CA PHE A 58 7.68 4.51 3.24
C PHE A 58 8.48 3.22 3.29
N ARG A 59 9.24 3.02 4.34
CA ARG A 59 9.98 1.76 4.54
C ARG A 59 9.05 0.57 4.68
N LYS A 60 7.89 0.77 5.29
CA LYS A 60 6.88 -0.28 5.49
C LYS A 60 5.92 -0.43 4.33
N ALA A 61 5.96 0.47 3.36
CA ALA A 61 5.04 0.44 2.23
C ALA A 61 5.40 -0.67 1.24
N ASP A 62 4.39 -1.41 0.81
CA ASP A 62 4.51 -2.35 -0.30
C ASP A 62 4.38 -1.65 -1.63
N LEU A 63 3.68 -0.54 -1.66
CA LEU A 63 3.44 0.28 -2.84
C LEU A 63 3.23 1.73 -2.44
N VAL A 64 3.77 2.64 -3.23
CA VAL A 64 3.43 4.07 -3.14
C VAL A 64 2.64 4.46 -4.38
N LEU A 65 1.49 5.07 -4.16
CA LEU A 65 0.72 5.70 -5.21
C LEU A 65 1.06 7.19 -5.21
N LEU A 66 1.70 7.66 -6.27
CA LEU A 66 1.86 9.10 -6.48
C LEU A 66 0.60 9.62 -7.14
N THR A 67 -0.20 10.34 -6.36
CA THR A 67 -1.51 10.78 -6.80
C THR A 67 -1.48 12.20 -7.35
N LYS A 68 -2.52 12.56 -8.07
CA LYS A 68 -2.72 13.91 -8.64
C LYS A 68 -1.63 14.31 -9.62
N ILE A 69 -1.13 13.35 -10.40
CA ILE A 69 -0.07 13.62 -11.38
C ILE A 69 -0.51 14.59 -12.49
N ASP A 70 -1.82 14.76 -12.68
CA ASP A 70 -2.38 15.77 -13.58
C ASP A 70 -1.98 17.19 -13.18
N LEU A 71 -1.58 17.40 -11.92
CA LEU A 71 -1.13 18.69 -11.42
C LEU A 71 0.35 18.97 -11.67
N LEU A 72 1.14 17.98 -12.11
CA LEU A 72 2.58 18.14 -12.30
C LEU A 72 2.97 19.34 -13.17
N PRO A 73 2.27 19.63 -14.30
CA PRO A 73 2.61 20.80 -15.10
C PRO A 73 2.45 22.14 -14.38
N HIS A 74 1.70 22.16 -13.28
CA HIS A 74 1.38 23.37 -12.51
C HIS A 74 2.20 23.48 -11.22
N LEU A 75 3.09 22.52 -10.96
CA LEU A 75 3.87 22.47 -9.73
C LEU A 75 5.35 22.66 -10.02
N ASP A 76 6.03 23.30 -9.09
CA ASP A 76 7.49 23.36 -9.05
C ASP A 76 7.98 22.18 -8.20
N LEU A 77 7.89 20.99 -8.76
CA LEU A 77 8.26 19.75 -8.08
C LEU A 77 9.32 19.02 -8.89
N ASP A 78 10.40 18.64 -8.23
CA ASP A 78 11.39 17.73 -8.81
C ASP A 78 10.94 16.29 -8.64
N LEU A 79 10.23 15.76 -9.65
CA LEU A 79 9.70 14.40 -9.61
C LEU A 79 10.80 13.36 -9.52
N ALA A 80 11.93 13.60 -10.19
CA ALA A 80 13.08 12.68 -10.14
C ALA A 80 13.65 12.60 -8.73
N ALA A 81 13.74 13.74 -8.02
CA ALA A 81 14.20 13.78 -6.64
C ALA A 81 13.21 13.05 -5.71
N LEU A 82 11.92 13.21 -5.94
CA LEU A 82 10.90 12.50 -5.17
C LEU A 82 11.02 10.99 -5.35
N GLU A 83 11.13 10.52 -6.58
CA GLU A 83 11.24 9.09 -6.86
C GLU A 83 12.58 8.51 -6.38
N ASP A 84 13.65 9.29 -6.45
CA ASP A 84 14.94 8.91 -5.87
C ASP A 84 14.86 8.76 -4.34
N GLY A 85 14.18 9.68 -3.69
CA GLY A 85 13.94 9.60 -2.25
C GLY A 85 13.16 8.36 -1.86
N LEU A 86 12.13 8.01 -2.62
CA LEU A 86 11.36 6.78 -2.42
C LEU A 86 12.23 5.54 -2.59
N ALA A 87 13.06 5.52 -3.63
CA ALA A 87 13.98 4.40 -3.88
C ALA A 87 14.98 4.20 -2.74
N ARG A 88 15.38 5.28 -2.07
CA ARG A 88 16.32 5.20 -0.95
C ARG A 88 15.70 4.64 0.32
N VAL A 89 14.42 4.90 0.56
CA VAL A 89 13.77 4.51 1.83
C VAL A 89 12.98 3.21 1.72
N MET A 90 12.55 2.82 0.53
CA MET A 90 11.81 1.58 0.32
C MET A 90 12.76 0.42 0.05
N PRO A 91 12.65 -0.71 0.79
CA PRO A 91 13.48 -1.89 0.52
C PRO A 91 13.32 -2.43 -0.90
N VAL A 92 12.08 -2.44 -1.39
CA VAL A 92 11.76 -2.79 -2.79
C VAL A 92 10.93 -1.64 -3.35
N PRO A 93 11.55 -0.70 -4.07
CA PRO A 93 10.82 0.46 -4.56
C PRO A 93 9.74 0.06 -5.56
N ARG A 94 8.49 0.41 -5.24
CA ARG A 94 7.35 0.22 -6.13
C ARG A 94 6.49 1.46 -6.07
N VAL A 95 6.36 2.12 -7.20
CA VAL A 95 5.65 3.38 -7.31
C VAL A 95 4.75 3.33 -8.55
N ILE A 96 3.50 3.70 -8.37
CA ILE A 96 2.57 3.89 -9.49
C ILE A 96 2.17 5.37 -9.49
N ARG A 97 2.36 6.02 -10.62
CA ARG A 97 1.89 7.38 -10.85
C ARG A 97 0.43 7.32 -11.27
N LEU A 98 -0.40 8.13 -10.64
CA LEU A 98 -1.85 7.99 -10.77
C LEU A 98 -2.53 9.36 -10.78
N SER A 99 -3.53 9.50 -11.64
CA SER A 99 -4.51 10.58 -11.56
C SER A 99 -5.91 9.99 -11.65
N ALA A 100 -6.67 10.11 -10.58
CA ALA A 100 -8.07 9.73 -10.60
C ALA A 100 -8.89 10.60 -11.55
N ARG A 101 -8.44 11.85 -11.75
CA ARG A 101 -9.13 12.81 -12.63
C ARG A 101 -8.95 12.49 -14.10
N SER A 102 -7.73 12.18 -14.54
CA SER A 102 -7.44 11.86 -15.95
C SER A 102 -7.58 10.39 -16.27
N GLY A 103 -7.53 9.52 -15.25
CA GLY A 103 -7.50 8.07 -15.42
C GLY A 103 -6.10 7.50 -15.60
N ASP A 104 -5.08 8.34 -15.70
CA ASP A 104 -3.69 7.87 -15.86
C ASP A 104 -3.27 7.00 -14.69
N GLY A 105 -2.67 5.85 -14.98
CA GLY A 105 -2.15 4.94 -13.97
C GLY A 105 -3.20 4.09 -13.25
N VAL A 106 -4.50 4.35 -13.46
CA VAL A 106 -5.57 3.60 -12.77
C VAL A 106 -5.54 2.13 -13.16
N ALA A 107 -5.33 1.82 -14.44
CA ALA A 107 -5.24 0.44 -14.90
C ALA A 107 -4.08 -0.30 -14.24
N SER A 108 -2.94 0.36 -14.07
CA SER A 108 -1.77 -0.22 -13.37
C SER A 108 -2.07 -0.49 -11.90
N TRP A 109 -2.77 0.42 -11.25
CA TRP A 109 -3.20 0.26 -9.87
C TRP A 109 -4.14 -0.95 -9.71
N LEU A 110 -5.13 -1.05 -10.58
CA LEU A 110 -6.08 -2.17 -10.55
C LEU A 110 -5.40 -3.51 -10.84
N ALA A 111 -4.46 -3.53 -11.78
CA ALA A 111 -3.67 -4.72 -12.09
C ALA A 111 -2.82 -5.16 -10.90
N TRP A 112 -2.21 -4.20 -10.21
CA TRP A 112 -1.42 -4.48 -9.01
C TRP A 112 -2.28 -5.08 -7.90
N LEU A 113 -3.46 -4.53 -7.67
CA LEU A 113 -4.41 -5.07 -6.69
C LEU A 113 -4.80 -6.51 -7.01
N GLU A 114 -5.11 -6.80 -8.26
CA GLU A 114 -5.51 -8.14 -8.68
C GLU A 114 -4.37 -9.14 -8.54
N GLU A 115 -3.16 -8.73 -8.88
CA GLU A 115 -1.97 -9.56 -8.69
C GLU A 115 -1.74 -9.88 -7.22
N ARG A 116 -1.85 -8.87 -6.35
CA ARG A 116 -1.68 -9.07 -4.90
C ARG A 116 -2.76 -9.98 -4.34
N ARG A 117 -4.00 -9.82 -4.78
CA ARG A 117 -5.10 -10.69 -4.37
C ARG A 117 -4.80 -12.15 -4.73
N SER A 118 -4.35 -12.38 -5.95
CA SER A 118 -4.02 -13.73 -6.43
C SER A 118 -2.87 -14.35 -5.66
N VAL A 119 -1.82 -13.58 -5.38
CA VAL A 119 -0.65 -14.05 -4.61
C VAL A 119 -1.08 -14.40 -3.18
N LEU A 120 -1.85 -13.54 -2.51
CA LEU A 120 -2.30 -13.78 -1.14
C LEU A 120 -3.25 -14.96 -1.07
N ALA A 121 -4.12 -15.14 -2.05
CA ALA A 121 -5.01 -16.29 -2.12
C ALA A 121 -4.23 -17.60 -2.28
N ALA A 122 -3.18 -17.60 -3.11
CA ALA A 122 -2.31 -18.75 -3.29
C ALA A 122 -1.54 -19.08 -2.00
N GLN A 123 -1.03 -18.07 -1.31
CA GLN A 123 -0.35 -18.24 -0.02
C GLN A 123 -1.29 -18.79 1.05
N ALA A 124 -2.52 -18.32 1.10
CA ALA A 124 -3.52 -18.81 2.04
C ALA A 124 -3.85 -20.28 1.77
N ARG A 125 -3.97 -20.69 0.52
CA ARG A 125 -4.17 -22.11 0.17
C ARG A 125 -2.98 -22.96 0.55
N ALA A 126 -1.76 -22.51 0.29
CA ALA A 126 -0.56 -23.22 0.68
C ALA A 126 -0.43 -23.34 2.20
N GLY A 127 -0.76 -22.28 2.93
CA GLY A 127 -0.78 -22.31 4.39
C GLY A 127 -1.79 -23.30 4.96
N ARG A 128 -2.97 -23.38 4.37
CA ARG A 128 -3.99 -24.36 4.77
C ARG A 128 -3.55 -25.80 4.48
N ALA A 129 -2.91 -26.02 3.33
CA ALA A 129 -2.37 -27.33 2.99
C ALA A 129 -1.27 -27.77 3.98
N GLY A 130 -0.40 -26.81 4.36
CA GLY A 130 0.63 -27.05 5.37
C GLY A 130 0.07 -27.38 6.74
N HIS A 131 -1.02 -26.74 7.12
CA HIS A 131 -1.69 -27.01 8.41
C HIS A 131 -2.48 -28.32 8.39
N GLY A 132 -2.78 -28.82 7.20
CA GLY A 132 -3.46 -30.11 7.07
C GLY A 132 -2.57 -31.30 7.31
N HIS A 133 -1.28 -31.13 7.40
CA HIS A 133 -0.39 -32.21 7.76
C HIS A 133 -0.54 -32.54 9.24
N PRO A 134 -0.83 -33.80 9.55
CA PRO A 134 -0.89 -34.22 10.95
C PRO A 134 0.47 -33.99 11.59
N HIS A 135 0.43 -33.59 12.83
CA HIS A 135 1.65 -33.33 13.58
C HIS A 135 2.12 -34.61 14.24
N GLU A 136 2.45 -35.59 13.39
CA GLU A 136 2.84 -36.90 13.89
C GLU A 136 4.17 -36.86 14.61
N HIS A 137 4.91 -35.82 14.42
CA HIS A 137 6.18 -35.60 15.08
C HIS A 137 6.06 -35.03 16.50
N VAL A 138 4.87 -34.93 16.96
CA VAL A 138 4.63 -34.45 18.32
C VAL A 138 4.86 -35.58 19.32
#